data_f07ee0fada4047b01368fd56bdb75f3b
#
_entry.id   f07ee0fada4047b01368fd56bdb75f3b
#
_cell.length_a   1.000
_cell.length_b   1.000
_cell.length_c   1.000
_cell.angle_alpha   90.00
_cell.angle_beta   90.00
_cell.angle_gamma   90.00
#
_symmetry.space_group_name_H-M   'P 1'
#
loop_
_entity.id
_entity.type
_entity.pdbx_description
1 polymer ?
#
loop_
_entity_poly.entity_id
_entity_poly.type
_entity_poly.pdbx_seq_one_letter_code
_entity_poly.pdbx_strand_id
1 'polypeptide(L)'
;MNITRFSIKRPIGICMIYILVCVLGLISFFRIGVELLPDVDSKFISVIVNYPGASTESVEQQVTKPIEDELSSISHFKQVRSATRPGRAEIFVELDSQADADMVAIEATKKVSRIRKNLPEDIDEPAVLKRSSEEYPIIQIAATSKDNLDDIFALADSSFKERLQQAAGVADVDVTGGRTKEVAIEVDKDKLNYYGLTLQDIITAVRKENVIISSGSVYTDALEKTVRLQAQYKAPEEIQHLQLKGAGGRYIELGQVANVQAKDKRAVAYSRVDGNEAVSLEVYKASGANIVDTADGVLQQLETLRKDYPDYVFTVVYDQSHFVRDSLSNTLKTLLEGLVTTGLVLYLFLRGWKSSMAVMIAIPTSLIATFFLMYLAGFTFNMMSLMGMALCIGILVDDSIVVLENIHRFLAMGKSADVAAEEGRNEIGMAAIAMTLCDVVVFLPIAFMQSATGQFFKQFGMTIVFATLMSLVVSFTLTPMLASRFYKNGVEEPKGKLWHRLDSFEAQTIAKYDVLLRKCIEKPKKLVLGVLAAFAVAVALVPLGIV
;
A
#
# COMPACT_ATOMS: atom_id res chain seq x y z
N MET A 1 30.49 32.20 0.36
CA MET A 1 29.60 32.98 1.26
C MET A 1 29.24 32.05 2.42
N ASN A 2 29.56 32.44 3.66
CA ASN A 2 29.27 31.54 4.79
C ASN A 2 27.76 31.61 5.12
N ILE A 3 27.04 30.51 4.85
CA ILE A 3 25.56 30.42 5.02
C ILE A 3 25.15 30.83 6.44
N THR A 4 25.91 30.40 7.45
CA THR A 4 25.66 30.72 8.86
C THR A 4 25.78 32.21 9.12
N ARG A 5 26.83 32.86 8.57
CA ARG A 5 27.02 34.32 8.71
C ARG A 5 25.86 35.09 8.05
N PHE A 6 25.37 34.61 6.92
CA PHE A 6 24.19 35.20 6.26
C PHE A 6 22.95 35.07 7.15
N SER A 7 22.72 33.89 7.77
CA SER A 7 21.55 33.63 8.62
C SER A 7 21.56 34.49 9.88
N ILE A 8 22.73 34.67 10.54
CA ILE A 8 22.86 35.51 11.74
C ILE A 8 22.64 36.99 11.41
N LYS A 9 23.15 37.48 10.26
CA LYS A 9 22.99 38.89 9.85
C LYS A 9 21.60 39.24 9.37
N ARG A 10 20.81 38.29 8.86
CA ARG A 10 19.46 38.51 8.31
C ARG A 10 18.42 37.59 8.95
N PRO A 11 18.20 37.68 10.28
CA PRO A 11 17.34 36.75 10.99
C PRO A 11 15.88 36.76 10.51
N ILE A 12 15.33 37.96 10.20
CA ILE A 12 13.97 38.09 9.70
C ILE A 12 13.82 37.36 8.36
N GLY A 13 14.80 37.49 7.44
CA GLY A 13 14.76 36.78 6.15
C GLY A 13 14.76 35.27 6.32
N ILE A 14 15.61 34.75 7.24
CA ILE A 14 15.66 33.30 7.54
C ILE A 14 14.37 32.82 8.17
N CYS A 15 13.80 33.54 9.16
CA CYS A 15 12.51 33.20 9.74
C CYS A 15 11.41 33.14 8.68
N MET A 16 11.36 34.09 7.74
CA MET A 16 10.37 34.11 6.67
C MET A 16 10.52 32.91 5.73
N ILE A 17 11.76 32.52 5.38
CA ILE A 17 12.02 31.32 4.59
C ILE A 17 11.52 30.07 5.32
N TYR A 18 11.82 29.91 6.61
CA TYR A 18 11.36 28.74 7.37
C TYR A 18 9.86 28.74 7.61
N ILE A 19 9.24 29.90 7.80
CA ILE A 19 7.77 30.01 7.86
C ILE A 19 7.17 29.56 6.52
N LEU A 20 7.72 29.99 5.39
CA LEU A 20 7.27 29.54 4.07
C LEU A 20 7.42 28.04 3.90
N VAL A 21 8.59 27.47 4.25
CA VAL A 21 8.85 26.01 4.20
C VAL A 21 7.89 25.25 5.10
N CYS A 22 7.62 25.75 6.31
CA CYS A 22 6.66 25.15 7.22
C CYS A 22 5.22 25.20 6.67
N VAL A 23 4.81 26.31 6.05
CA VAL A 23 3.50 26.41 5.41
C VAL A 23 3.38 25.44 4.26
N LEU A 24 4.38 25.35 3.38
CA LEU A 24 4.41 24.40 2.27
C LEU A 24 4.42 22.94 2.78
N GLY A 25 5.21 22.65 3.80
CA GLY A 25 5.26 21.33 4.42
C GLY A 25 3.95 20.91 5.09
N LEU A 26 3.27 21.86 5.74
CA LEU A 26 1.96 21.61 6.35
C LEU A 26 0.87 21.38 5.27
N ILE A 27 0.87 22.16 4.19
CA ILE A 27 -0.02 21.93 3.04
C ILE A 27 0.26 20.54 2.45
N SER A 28 1.53 20.18 2.31
CA SER A 28 1.93 18.86 1.80
C SER A 28 1.47 17.73 2.71
N PHE A 29 1.55 17.90 4.03
CA PHE A 29 1.06 16.90 5.00
C PHE A 29 -0.41 16.54 4.78
N PHE A 30 -1.26 17.52 4.50
CA PHE A 30 -2.69 17.28 4.22
C PHE A 30 -2.96 16.79 2.79
N ARG A 31 -1.98 16.88 1.88
CA ARG A 31 -2.12 16.45 0.49
C ARG A 31 -1.44 15.12 0.18
N ILE A 32 -0.54 14.67 1.03
CA ILE A 32 0.10 13.36 0.88
C ILE A 32 -0.97 12.28 1.05
N GLY A 33 -1.10 11.39 0.06
CA GLY A 33 -1.97 10.24 0.13
C GLY A 33 -1.59 9.31 1.29
N VAL A 34 -2.58 8.64 1.86
CA VAL A 34 -2.38 7.69 2.96
C VAL A 34 -2.69 6.29 2.45
N GLU A 35 -1.74 5.37 2.62
CA GLU A 35 -1.82 3.99 2.14
C GLU A 35 -1.28 3.03 3.20
N LEU A 36 -1.60 1.75 3.09
CA LEU A 36 -1.03 0.73 3.99
C LEU A 36 0.44 0.45 3.65
N LEU A 37 0.68 0.15 2.40
CA LEU A 37 1.99 -0.18 1.83
C LEU A 37 2.30 0.81 0.71
N PRO A 38 3.57 1.09 0.45
CA PRO A 38 3.93 1.88 -0.71
C PRO A 38 3.46 1.17 -1.99
N ASP A 39 3.01 1.95 -2.96
CA ASP A 39 2.75 1.40 -4.28
C ASP A 39 4.06 0.87 -4.87
N VAL A 40 4.06 -0.42 -5.15
CA VAL A 40 5.20 -1.13 -5.72
C VAL A 40 4.80 -1.56 -7.11
N ASP A 41 5.49 -1.07 -8.10
CA ASP A 41 5.37 -1.57 -9.46
C ASP A 41 5.62 -3.08 -9.49
N SER A 42 4.54 -3.82 -9.47
CA SER A 42 4.63 -5.27 -9.59
C SER A 42 5.23 -5.63 -10.95
N LYS A 43 6.33 -6.33 -10.92
CA LYS A 43 6.94 -6.87 -12.14
C LYS A 43 6.34 -8.22 -12.53
N PHE A 44 5.06 -8.42 -12.22
CA PHE A 44 4.32 -9.64 -12.51
C PHE A 44 3.02 -9.32 -13.25
N ILE A 45 2.76 -10.08 -14.29
CA ILE A 45 1.47 -10.11 -15.00
C ILE A 45 0.89 -11.50 -14.80
N SER A 46 -0.42 -11.60 -14.56
CA SER A 46 -1.14 -12.87 -14.53
C SER A 46 -2.15 -12.94 -15.65
N VAL A 47 -2.25 -14.12 -16.27
CA VAL A 47 -3.31 -14.44 -17.22
C VAL A 47 -4.15 -15.55 -16.63
N ILE A 48 -5.43 -15.29 -16.45
CA ILE A 48 -6.38 -16.24 -15.88
C ILE A 48 -7.36 -16.65 -16.97
N VAL A 49 -7.55 -17.95 -17.13
CA VAL A 49 -8.50 -18.51 -18.10
C VAL A 49 -9.33 -19.58 -17.42
N ASN A 50 -10.64 -19.46 -17.48
CA ASN A 50 -11.54 -20.53 -17.05
C ASN A 50 -11.95 -21.39 -18.26
N TYR A 51 -11.93 -22.69 -18.09
CA TYR A 51 -12.38 -23.68 -19.07
C TYR A 51 -13.33 -24.67 -18.37
N PRO A 52 -14.60 -24.29 -18.18
CA PRO A 52 -15.56 -25.07 -17.42
C PRO A 52 -15.68 -26.51 -17.92
N GLY A 53 -15.64 -27.48 -17.00
CA GLY A 53 -15.79 -28.91 -17.32
C GLY A 53 -14.56 -29.61 -17.90
N ALA A 54 -13.47 -28.89 -18.19
CA ALA A 54 -12.24 -29.49 -18.72
C ALA A 54 -11.40 -30.14 -17.61
N SER A 55 -10.77 -31.28 -17.95
CA SER A 55 -9.77 -31.93 -17.08
C SER A 55 -8.49 -31.08 -17.01
N THR A 56 -7.68 -31.28 -15.97
CA THR A 56 -6.38 -30.60 -15.82
C THR A 56 -5.50 -30.78 -17.06
N GLU A 57 -5.46 -31.99 -17.61
CA GLU A 57 -4.65 -32.32 -18.79
C GLU A 57 -5.15 -31.57 -20.03
N SER A 58 -6.48 -31.48 -20.22
CA SER A 58 -7.08 -30.72 -21.33
C SER A 58 -6.79 -29.22 -21.19
N VAL A 59 -6.91 -28.66 -19.98
CA VAL A 59 -6.58 -27.26 -19.72
C VAL A 59 -5.11 -27.00 -19.99
N GLU A 60 -4.21 -27.88 -19.55
CA GLU A 60 -2.77 -27.74 -19.77
C GLU A 60 -2.42 -27.74 -21.26
N GLN A 61 -2.89 -28.72 -22.02
CA GLN A 61 -2.50 -28.89 -23.41
C GLN A 61 -3.14 -27.85 -24.34
N GLN A 62 -4.41 -27.48 -24.09
CA GLN A 62 -5.18 -26.66 -25.00
C GLN A 62 -5.20 -25.17 -24.63
N VAL A 63 -4.88 -24.82 -23.38
CA VAL A 63 -4.95 -23.44 -22.88
C VAL A 63 -3.61 -23.00 -22.32
N THR A 64 -3.07 -23.70 -21.31
CA THR A 64 -1.88 -23.23 -20.58
C THR A 64 -0.67 -23.14 -21.49
N LYS A 65 -0.28 -24.26 -22.16
CA LYS A 65 0.90 -24.28 -23.04
C LYS A 65 0.85 -23.27 -24.19
N PRO A 66 -0.25 -23.18 -24.98
CA PRO A 66 -0.32 -22.18 -26.05
C PRO A 66 -0.17 -20.73 -25.56
N ILE A 67 -0.68 -20.41 -24.35
CA ILE A 67 -0.54 -19.07 -23.77
C ILE A 67 0.88 -18.86 -23.23
N GLU A 68 1.49 -19.84 -22.57
CA GLU A 68 2.89 -19.77 -22.13
C GLU A 68 3.85 -19.52 -23.28
N ASP A 69 3.69 -20.27 -24.38
CA ASP A 69 4.52 -20.13 -25.57
C ASP A 69 4.42 -18.73 -26.17
N GLU A 70 3.23 -18.16 -26.22
CA GLU A 70 3.02 -16.81 -26.74
C GLU A 70 3.57 -15.73 -25.80
N LEU A 71 3.37 -15.90 -24.49
CA LEU A 71 3.83 -14.95 -23.48
C LEU A 71 5.35 -14.98 -23.27
N SER A 72 6.01 -16.10 -23.56
CA SER A 72 7.50 -16.16 -23.48
C SER A 72 8.20 -15.24 -24.46
N SER A 73 7.48 -14.70 -25.44
CA SER A 73 7.99 -13.77 -26.45
C SER A 73 7.63 -12.30 -26.20
N ILE A 74 7.10 -11.94 -25.03
CA ILE A 74 6.81 -10.55 -24.66
C ILE A 74 8.09 -9.77 -24.33
N SER A 75 8.00 -8.45 -24.43
CA SER A 75 9.09 -7.56 -24.03
C SER A 75 9.40 -7.71 -22.54
N HIS A 76 10.67 -7.63 -22.16
CA HIS A 76 11.09 -7.71 -20.76
C HIS A 76 10.74 -9.01 -20.03
N PHE A 77 10.52 -10.10 -20.78
CA PHE A 77 10.27 -11.43 -20.23
C PHE A 77 11.46 -11.94 -19.43
N LYS A 78 11.22 -12.42 -18.22
CA LYS A 78 12.23 -13.08 -17.38
C LYS A 78 11.91 -14.55 -17.14
N GLN A 79 10.70 -14.85 -16.68
CA GLN A 79 10.26 -16.20 -16.38
C GLN A 79 8.73 -16.30 -16.46
N VAL A 80 8.24 -17.48 -16.89
CA VAL A 80 6.82 -17.85 -16.78
C VAL A 80 6.67 -18.99 -15.78
N ARG A 81 5.61 -18.94 -15.01
CA ARG A 81 5.14 -20.03 -14.13
C ARG A 81 3.64 -20.17 -14.31
N SER A 82 3.14 -21.38 -14.32
CA SER A 82 1.71 -21.63 -14.42
C SER A 82 1.22 -22.59 -13.35
N ALA A 83 -0.05 -22.46 -13.03
CA ALA A 83 -0.80 -23.37 -12.19
C ALA A 83 -2.06 -23.81 -12.92
N THR A 84 -2.11 -25.07 -13.31
CA THR A 84 -3.26 -25.64 -14.00
C THR A 84 -4.09 -26.50 -13.06
N ARG A 85 -5.39 -26.23 -13.00
CA ARG A 85 -6.38 -26.94 -12.20
C ARG A 85 -7.53 -27.41 -13.09
N PRO A 86 -8.38 -28.36 -12.65
CA PRO A 86 -9.59 -28.69 -13.40
C PRO A 86 -10.41 -27.43 -13.68
N GLY A 87 -10.67 -27.13 -14.94
CA GLY A 87 -11.47 -25.99 -15.36
C GLY A 87 -10.77 -24.61 -15.28
N ARG A 88 -9.49 -24.51 -14.92
CA ARG A 88 -8.82 -23.21 -14.76
C ARG A 88 -7.32 -23.26 -15.01
N ALA A 89 -6.81 -22.30 -15.76
CA ALA A 89 -5.40 -22.01 -15.95
C ALA A 89 -5.06 -20.64 -15.34
N GLU A 90 -3.95 -20.56 -14.61
CA GLU A 90 -3.36 -19.33 -14.10
C GLU A 90 -1.90 -19.27 -14.55
N ILE A 91 -1.55 -18.31 -15.37
CA ILE A 91 -0.20 -18.14 -15.92
C ILE A 91 0.37 -16.83 -15.36
N PHE A 92 1.52 -16.92 -14.68
CA PHE A 92 2.23 -15.80 -14.08
C PHE A 92 3.50 -15.53 -14.86
N VAL A 93 3.66 -14.33 -15.35
CA VAL A 93 4.85 -13.87 -16.06
C VAL A 93 5.61 -12.90 -15.19
N GLU A 94 6.84 -13.23 -14.87
CA GLU A 94 7.80 -12.35 -14.19
C GLU A 94 8.55 -11.54 -15.26
N LEU A 95 8.58 -10.23 -15.06
CA LEU A 95 9.25 -9.28 -15.93
C LEU A 95 10.60 -8.86 -15.33
N ASP A 96 11.48 -8.32 -16.14
CA ASP A 96 12.72 -7.74 -15.64
C ASP A 96 12.47 -6.42 -14.87
N SER A 97 13.49 -5.92 -14.18
CA SER A 97 13.39 -4.75 -13.32
C SER A 97 13.13 -3.44 -14.08
N GLN A 98 13.39 -3.41 -15.39
CA GLN A 98 13.22 -2.21 -16.23
C GLN A 98 11.87 -2.18 -16.93
N ALA A 99 11.07 -3.25 -16.83
CA ALA A 99 9.77 -3.35 -17.45
C ALA A 99 8.79 -2.29 -16.94
N ASP A 100 8.05 -1.69 -17.84
CA ASP A 100 6.79 -1.01 -17.54
C ASP A 100 5.67 -2.05 -17.59
N ALA A 101 5.15 -2.44 -16.42
CA ALA A 101 4.17 -3.51 -16.32
C ALA A 101 2.85 -3.17 -17.04
N ASP A 102 2.48 -1.89 -17.13
CA ASP A 102 1.26 -1.46 -17.82
C ASP A 102 1.40 -1.65 -19.34
N MET A 103 2.54 -1.22 -19.90
CA MET A 103 2.82 -1.42 -21.32
C MET A 103 2.92 -2.91 -21.67
N VAL A 104 3.54 -3.71 -20.82
CA VAL A 104 3.69 -5.15 -21.05
C VAL A 104 2.35 -5.89 -20.87
N ALA A 105 1.48 -5.45 -19.95
CA ALA A 105 0.12 -6.00 -19.82
C ALA A 105 -0.72 -5.77 -21.09
N ILE A 106 -0.60 -4.58 -21.70
CA ILE A 106 -1.25 -4.27 -22.99
C ILE A 106 -0.67 -5.17 -24.09
N GLU A 107 0.64 -5.38 -24.14
CA GLU A 107 1.27 -6.28 -25.09
C GLU A 107 0.81 -7.73 -24.89
N ALA A 108 0.77 -8.21 -23.65
CA ALA A 108 0.28 -9.54 -23.29
C ALA A 108 -1.18 -9.73 -23.73
N THR A 109 -2.04 -8.75 -23.46
CA THR A 109 -3.45 -8.77 -23.89
C THR A 109 -3.56 -8.91 -25.41
N LYS A 110 -2.79 -8.14 -26.17
CA LYS A 110 -2.77 -8.23 -27.65
C LYS A 110 -2.30 -9.61 -28.13
N LYS A 111 -1.28 -10.18 -27.49
CA LYS A 111 -0.74 -11.50 -27.86
C LYS A 111 -1.72 -12.62 -27.54
N VAL A 112 -2.33 -12.62 -26.34
CA VAL A 112 -3.36 -13.58 -25.93
C VAL A 112 -4.57 -13.50 -26.88
N SER A 113 -5.04 -12.30 -27.20
CA SER A 113 -6.15 -12.09 -28.16
C SER A 113 -5.81 -12.61 -29.57
N ARG A 114 -4.54 -12.53 -29.98
CA ARG A 114 -4.09 -13.04 -31.30
C ARG A 114 -4.24 -14.55 -31.40
N ILE A 115 -3.94 -15.28 -30.34
CA ILE A 115 -4.04 -16.74 -30.30
C ILE A 115 -5.44 -17.25 -29.92
N ARG A 116 -6.40 -16.36 -29.60
CA ARG A 116 -7.77 -16.75 -29.18
C ARG A 116 -8.43 -17.74 -30.13
N LYS A 117 -8.14 -17.63 -31.44
CA LYS A 117 -8.66 -18.54 -32.45
C LYS A 117 -8.10 -19.97 -32.37
N ASN A 118 -6.93 -20.14 -31.73
CA ASN A 118 -6.28 -21.41 -31.56
C ASN A 118 -6.67 -22.07 -30.22
N LEU A 119 -7.36 -21.34 -29.36
CA LEU A 119 -7.86 -21.82 -28.07
C LEU A 119 -9.28 -22.40 -28.26
N PRO A 120 -9.73 -23.33 -27.38
CA PRO A 120 -11.09 -23.85 -27.42
C PRO A 120 -12.15 -22.73 -27.40
N GLU A 121 -13.27 -22.94 -28.10
CA GLU A 121 -14.37 -21.97 -28.15
C GLU A 121 -15.08 -21.83 -26.79
N ASP A 122 -15.08 -22.91 -26.00
CA ASP A 122 -15.83 -23.01 -24.74
C ASP A 122 -15.07 -22.43 -23.52
N ILE A 123 -13.92 -21.77 -23.71
CA ILE A 123 -13.22 -21.05 -22.63
C ILE A 123 -13.83 -19.66 -22.45
N ASP A 124 -13.83 -19.20 -21.20
CA ASP A 124 -14.10 -17.79 -20.91
C ASP A 124 -13.03 -16.88 -21.54
N GLU A 125 -13.34 -15.60 -21.71
CA GLU A 125 -12.38 -14.61 -22.19
C GLU A 125 -11.16 -14.58 -21.25
N PRO A 126 -9.93 -14.78 -21.78
CA PRO A 126 -8.72 -14.69 -20.96
C PRO A 126 -8.56 -13.32 -20.32
N ALA A 127 -8.49 -13.27 -19.00
CA ALA A 127 -8.25 -12.04 -18.24
C ALA A 127 -6.74 -11.85 -18.03
N VAL A 128 -6.20 -10.74 -18.54
CA VAL A 128 -4.82 -10.31 -18.29
C VAL A 128 -4.84 -9.26 -17.19
N LEU A 129 -4.21 -9.57 -16.08
CA LEU A 129 -4.20 -8.74 -14.87
C LEU A 129 -2.76 -8.34 -14.52
N LYS A 130 -2.56 -7.07 -14.23
CA LYS A 130 -1.35 -6.58 -13.57
C LYS A 130 -1.53 -6.82 -12.07
N ARG A 131 -0.63 -7.55 -11.44
CA ARG A 131 -0.66 -7.68 -9.99
C ARG A 131 -0.13 -6.42 -9.32
N SER A 132 -0.96 -5.77 -8.52
CA SER A 132 -0.58 -4.61 -7.72
C SER A 132 -1.00 -4.80 -6.26
N SER A 133 -0.45 -3.98 -5.37
CA SER A 133 -0.91 -3.93 -3.97
C SER A 133 -2.36 -3.45 -3.83
N GLU A 134 -2.92 -2.89 -4.89
CA GLU A 134 -4.30 -2.38 -4.95
C GLU A 134 -5.35 -3.47 -5.20
N GLU A 135 -4.94 -4.72 -5.48
CA GLU A 135 -5.84 -5.87 -5.67
C GLU A 135 -6.48 -6.38 -4.37
N TYR A 136 -6.06 -5.87 -3.22
CA TYR A 136 -6.65 -6.26 -1.94
C TYR A 136 -7.82 -5.34 -1.58
N PRO A 137 -8.95 -5.90 -1.10
CA PRO A 137 -10.07 -5.08 -0.66
C PRO A 137 -9.68 -4.23 0.54
N ILE A 138 -10.09 -2.95 0.51
CA ILE A 138 -9.84 -2.02 1.62
C ILE A 138 -10.82 -2.22 2.77
N ILE A 139 -12.05 -2.66 2.44
CA ILE A 139 -13.09 -3.00 3.42
C ILE A 139 -13.78 -4.29 2.96
N GLN A 140 -14.03 -5.18 3.92
CA GLN A 140 -14.87 -6.35 3.72
C GLN A 140 -16.08 -6.26 4.66
N ILE A 141 -17.26 -6.34 4.08
CA ILE A 141 -18.54 -6.24 4.79
C ILE A 141 -19.30 -7.56 4.61
N ALA A 142 -19.75 -8.16 5.68
CA ALA A 142 -20.63 -9.29 5.63
C ALA A 142 -22.08 -8.85 5.84
N ALA A 143 -22.96 -9.22 4.91
CA ALA A 143 -24.40 -9.04 5.02
C ALA A 143 -25.04 -10.36 5.42
N THR A 144 -25.79 -10.35 6.53
CA THR A 144 -26.54 -11.50 7.04
C THR A 144 -28.00 -11.12 7.25
N SER A 145 -28.91 -12.07 7.12
CA SER A 145 -30.34 -11.93 7.45
C SER A 145 -30.87 -13.26 7.93
N LYS A 146 -32.09 -13.23 8.41
CA LYS A 146 -32.89 -14.45 8.69
C LYS A 146 -33.52 -15.04 7.43
N ASP A 147 -33.50 -14.30 6.33
CA ASP A 147 -34.01 -14.70 5.03
C ASP A 147 -33.05 -15.67 4.30
N ASN A 148 -33.50 -16.16 3.14
CA ASN A 148 -32.69 -17.05 2.32
C ASN A 148 -31.41 -16.32 1.82
N LEU A 149 -30.25 -16.98 1.91
CA LEU A 149 -28.96 -16.46 1.49
C LEU A 149 -28.95 -16.01 0.02
N ASP A 150 -29.67 -16.71 -0.85
CA ASP A 150 -29.70 -16.41 -2.28
C ASP A 150 -30.47 -15.12 -2.59
N ASP A 151 -31.48 -14.77 -1.76
CA ASP A 151 -32.22 -13.51 -1.88
C ASP A 151 -31.34 -12.33 -1.40
N ILE A 152 -30.55 -12.55 -0.33
CA ILE A 152 -29.53 -11.57 0.11
C ILE A 152 -28.49 -11.34 -0.97
N PHE A 153 -28.02 -12.42 -1.62
CA PHE A 153 -27.01 -12.33 -2.68
C PHE A 153 -27.54 -11.54 -3.88
N ALA A 154 -28.75 -11.82 -4.33
CA ALA A 154 -29.36 -11.07 -5.45
C ALA A 154 -29.51 -9.58 -5.14
N LEU A 155 -29.88 -9.24 -3.89
CA LEU A 155 -30.02 -7.86 -3.44
C LEU A 155 -28.63 -7.19 -3.27
N ALA A 156 -27.65 -7.95 -2.78
CA ALA A 156 -26.28 -7.47 -2.62
C ALA A 156 -25.62 -7.15 -3.97
N ASP A 157 -25.80 -8.03 -4.96
CA ASP A 157 -25.24 -7.86 -6.29
C ASP A 157 -25.91 -6.72 -7.09
N SER A 158 -27.17 -6.42 -6.84
CA SER A 158 -27.90 -5.34 -7.51
C SER A 158 -27.84 -4.01 -6.75
N SER A 159 -28.25 -4.00 -5.48
CA SER A 159 -28.50 -2.75 -4.75
C SER A 159 -27.38 -2.35 -3.80
N PHE A 160 -26.83 -3.30 -3.01
CA PHE A 160 -25.79 -2.97 -2.03
C PHE A 160 -24.47 -2.60 -2.74
N LYS A 161 -24.10 -3.39 -3.76
CA LYS A 161 -22.95 -3.12 -4.63
C LYS A 161 -23.03 -1.71 -5.23
N GLU A 162 -24.13 -1.37 -5.90
CA GLU A 162 -24.30 -0.06 -6.54
C GLU A 162 -24.20 1.11 -5.55
N ARG A 163 -24.77 0.94 -4.34
CA ARG A 163 -24.69 1.96 -3.29
C ARG A 163 -23.26 2.18 -2.80
N LEU A 164 -22.53 1.10 -2.52
CA LEU A 164 -21.15 1.20 -2.05
C LEU A 164 -20.23 1.75 -3.12
N GLN A 165 -20.47 1.45 -4.41
CA GLN A 165 -19.73 2.02 -5.53
C GLN A 165 -19.91 3.53 -5.70
N GLN A 166 -20.97 4.13 -5.15
CA GLN A 166 -21.19 5.58 -5.18
C GLN A 166 -20.24 6.35 -4.24
N ALA A 167 -19.56 5.66 -3.31
CA ALA A 167 -18.60 6.30 -2.44
C ALA A 167 -17.38 6.77 -3.24
N ALA A 168 -16.93 8.00 -2.99
CA ALA A 168 -15.78 8.58 -3.69
C ALA A 168 -14.52 7.74 -3.45
N GLY A 169 -13.79 7.44 -4.52
CA GLY A 169 -12.57 6.65 -4.44
C GLY A 169 -12.76 5.12 -4.52
N VAL A 170 -13.99 4.62 -4.58
CA VAL A 170 -14.26 3.20 -4.83
C VAL A 170 -14.12 2.91 -6.33
N ALA A 171 -13.37 1.86 -6.66
CA ALA A 171 -13.22 1.36 -8.03
C ALA A 171 -14.25 0.29 -8.34
N ASP A 172 -14.39 -0.69 -7.46
CA ASP A 172 -15.32 -1.81 -7.63
C ASP A 172 -15.73 -2.40 -6.26
N VAL A 173 -16.80 -3.18 -6.29
CA VAL A 173 -17.29 -3.96 -5.16
C VAL A 173 -17.59 -5.36 -5.65
N ASP A 174 -16.89 -6.36 -5.15
CA ASP A 174 -17.16 -7.77 -5.45
C ASP A 174 -18.11 -8.37 -4.42
N VAL A 175 -19.03 -9.20 -4.92
CA VAL A 175 -20.03 -9.89 -4.09
C VAL A 175 -19.79 -11.39 -4.15
N THR A 176 -19.57 -12.01 -2.99
CA THR A 176 -19.29 -13.44 -2.88
C THR A 176 -20.12 -14.09 -1.77
N GLY A 177 -20.27 -15.43 -1.82
CA GLY A 177 -20.88 -16.19 -0.73
C GLY A 177 -22.35 -16.60 -0.96
N GLY A 178 -22.95 -16.21 -2.08
CA GLY A 178 -24.28 -16.66 -2.47
C GLY A 178 -24.28 -17.53 -3.72
N ARG A 179 -25.48 -17.88 -4.17
CA ARG A 179 -25.67 -18.66 -5.38
C ARG A 179 -26.54 -17.89 -6.37
N THR A 180 -26.11 -17.89 -7.62
CA THR A 180 -26.94 -17.38 -8.72
C THR A 180 -27.93 -18.44 -9.17
N LYS A 181 -29.11 -18.02 -9.56
CA LYS A 181 -30.09 -18.93 -10.17
C LYS A 181 -29.69 -19.26 -11.60
N GLU A 182 -29.81 -20.53 -11.96
CA GLU A 182 -29.60 -21.01 -13.32
C GLU A 182 -30.79 -21.86 -13.77
N VAL A 183 -30.98 -21.95 -15.08
CA VAL A 183 -31.89 -22.95 -15.66
C VAL A 183 -31.06 -24.16 -16.05
N ALA A 184 -31.20 -25.23 -15.30
CA ALA A 184 -30.50 -26.48 -15.57
C ALA A 184 -31.31 -27.34 -16.52
N ILE A 185 -30.64 -27.82 -17.57
CA ILE A 185 -31.17 -28.81 -18.52
C ILE A 185 -30.49 -30.14 -18.23
N GLU A 186 -31.13 -30.98 -17.44
CA GLU A 186 -30.62 -32.29 -17.04
C GLU A 186 -31.05 -33.35 -18.05
N VAL A 187 -30.11 -33.79 -18.86
CA VAL A 187 -30.38 -34.63 -20.02
C VAL A 187 -30.31 -36.11 -19.65
N ASP A 188 -31.31 -36.90 -20.08
CA ASP A 188 -31.37 -38.33 -19.95
C ASP A 188 -30.66 -39.02 -21.13
N LYS A 189 -29.53 -39.67 -20.84
CA LYS A 189 -28.68 -40.31 -21.84
C LYS A 189 -29.39 -41.43 -22.63
N ASP A 190 -30.24 -42.20 -21.97
CA ASP A 190 -30.93 -43.31 -22.59
C ASP A 190 -32.04 -42.82 -23.57
N LYS A 191 -32.74 -41.77 -23.19
CA LYS A 191 -33.69 -41.10 -24.06
C LYS A 191 -33.03 -40.41 -25.26
N LEU A 192 -31.85 -39.76 -25.02
CA LEU A 192 -31.07 -39.20 -26.12
C LEU A 192 -30.73 -40.27 -27.18
N ASN A 193 -30.18 -41.39 -26.73
CA ASN A 193 -29.85 -42.50 -27.61
C ASN A 193 -31.07 -43.07 -28.32
N TYR A 194 -32.19 -43.18 -27.63
CA TYR A 194 -33.46 -43.71 -28.21
C TYR A 194 -33.96 -42.84 -29.36
N TYR A 195 -33.86 -41.51 -29.21
CA TYR A 195 -34.28 -40.56 -30.26
C TYR A 195 -33.18 -40.20 -31.27
N GLY A 196 -31.97 -40.78 -31.13
CA GLY A 196 -30.82 -40.52 -32.00
C GLY A 196 -30.32 -39.07 -31.93
N LEU A 197 -30.41 -38.46 -30.75
CA LEU A 197 -29.95 -37.10 -30.47
C LEU A 197 -28.60 -37.15 -29.77
N THR A 198 -27.82 -36.10 -29.97
CA THR A 198 -26.58 -35.85 -29.23
C THR A 198 -26.73 -34.66 -28.29
N LEU A 199 -25.86 -34.55 -27.27
CA LEU A 199 -25.82 -33.38 -26.40
C LEU A 199 -25.59 -32.09 -27.20
N GLN A 200 -24.77 -32.17 -28.29
CA GLN A 200 -24.48 -31.05 -29.17
C GLN A 200 -25.70 -30.53 -29.91
N ASP A 201 -26.65 -31.41 -30.23
CA ASP A 201 -27.91 -31.00 -30.88
C ASP A 201 -28.75 -30.13 -29.94
N ILE A 202 -28.79 -30.47 -28.64
CA ILE A 202 -29.46 -29.68 -27.59
C ILE A 202 -28.78 -28.32 -27.46
N ILE A 203 -27.45 -28.30 -27.29
CA ILE A 203 -26.67 -27.06 -27.12
C ILE A 203 -26.88 -26.13 -28.31
N THR A 204 -26.84 -26.69 -29.53
CA THR A 204 -27.03 -25.92 -30.76
C THR A 204 -28.44 -25.36 -30.86
N ALA A 205 -29.48 -26.15 -30.51
CA ALA A 205 -30.85 -25.71 -30.55
C ALA A 205 -31.13 -24.59 -29.53
N VAL A 206 -30.66 -24.74 -28.28
CA VAL A 206 -30.79 -23.71 -27.23
C VAL A 206 -30.11 -22.40 -27.66
N ARG A 207 -28.85 -22.48 -28.15
CA ARG A 207 -28.13 -21.29 -28.66
C ARG A 207 -28.83 -20.60 -29.82
N LYS A 208 -29.44 -21.35 -30.70
CA LYS A 208 -30.09 -20.82 -31.92
C LYS A 208 -31.43 -20.14 -31.58
N GLU A 209 -32.17 -20.64 -30.63
CA GLU A 209 -33.53 -20.15 -30.35
C GLU A 209 -33.58 -19.15 -29.19
N ASN A 210 -32.56 -19.12 -28.31
CA ASN A 210 -32.49 -18.16 -27.20
C ASN A 210 -31.62 -16.95 -27.60
N VAL A 211 -32.07 -16.15 -28.56
CA VAL A 211 -31.32 -15.01 -29.08
C VAL A 211 -32.16 -13.75 -29.22
N ILE A 212 -31.49 -12.61 -29.17
CA ILE A 212 -32.05 -11.32 -29.57
C ILE A 212 -31.37 -10.91 -30.88
N ILE A 213 -32.15 -10.77 -31.97
CA ILE A 213 -31.61 -10.35 -33.25
C ILE A 213 -32.20 -8.99 -33.61
N SER A 214 -31.33 -8.00 -33.83
CA SER A 214 -31.75 -6.75 -34.46
C SER A 214 -31.89 -6.98 -35.97
N SER A 215 -33.14 -6.99 -36.43
CA SER A 215 -33.47 -7.34 -37.83
C SER A 215 -33.44 -6.12 -38.78
N GLY A 216 -32.92 -4.97 -38.33
CA GLY A 216 -32.83 -3.74 -39.13
C GLY A 216 -33.93 -2.74 -38.79
N SER A 217 -34.08 -1.74 -39.65
CA SER A 217 -35.08 -0.68 -39.51
C SER A 217 -36.01 -0.63 -40.70
N VAL A 218 -37.29 -0.38 -40.45
CA VAL A 218 -38.29 -0.09 -41.46
C VAL A 218 -38.51 1.40 -41.49
N TYR A 219 -38.31 1.98 -42.66
CA TYR A 219 -38.50 3.41 -42.90
C TYR A 219 -39.92 3.65 -43.46
N THR A 220 -40.66 4.51 -42.82
CA THR A 220 -41.90 5.08 -43.31
C THR A 220 -41.71 6.59 -43.48
N ASP A 221 -42.53 7.27 -44.30
CA ASP A 221 -42.35 8.70 -44.64
C ASP A 221 -42.17 9.66 -43.49
N ALA A 222 -42.48 9.23 -42.26
CA ALA A 222 -42.39 10.07 -41.06
C ALA A 222 -41.57 9.45 -39.91
N LEU A 223 -41.22 8.15 -39.91
CA LEU A 223 -40.63 7.45 -38.77
C LEU A 223 -39.72 6.30 -39.24
N GLU A 224 -38.56 6.21 -38.59
CA GLU A 224 -37.74 5.00 -38.58
C GLU A 224 -38.16 4.08 -37.42
N LYS A 225 -38.58 2.87 -37.73
CA LYS A 225 -38.95 1.85 -36.72
C LYS A 225 -37.93 0.73 -36.76
N THR A 226 -37.17 0.57 -35.67
CA THR A 226 -36.28 -0.58 -35.51
C THR A 226 -37.07 -1.86 -35.28
N VAL A 227 -36.82 -2.86 -36.09
CA VAL A 227 -37.42 -4.20 -35.97
C VAL A 227 -36.46 -5.07 -35.15
N ARG A 228 -36.94 -5.56 -34.02
CA ARG A 228 -36.19 -6.44 -33.11
C ARG A 228 -36.92 -7.76 -32.99
N LEU A 229 -36.26 -8.85 -33.35
CA LEU A 229 -36.72 -10.19 -33.04
C LEU A 229 -36.20 -10.56 -31.65
N GLN A 230 -37.12 -10.76 -30.71
CA GLN A 230 -36.79 -11.18 -29.34
C GLN A 230 -37.32 -12.61 -29.16
N ALA A 231 -36.43 -13.59 -29.29
CA ALA A 231 -36.71 -15.01 -29.14
C ALA A 231 -36.08 -15.57 -27.84
N GLN A 232 -36.09 -14.76 -26.77
CA GLN A 232 -35.61 -15.20 -25.46
C GLN A 232 -36.73 -15.88 -24.69
N TYR A 233 -36.43 -17.02 -24.10
CA TYR A 233 -37.30 -17.68 -23.15
C TYR A 233 -37.39 -16.89 -21.85
N LYS A 234 -38.58 -16.72 -21.29
CA LYS A 234 -38.84 -15.98 -20.06
C LYS A 234 -38.94 -16.87 -18.83
N ALA A 235 -39.27 -18.14 -19.03
CA ALA A 235 -39.46 -19.11 -17.96
C ALA A 235 -38.86 -20.48 -18.37
N PRO A 236 -38.41 -21.30 -17.40
CA PRO A 236 -37.87 -22.64 -17.66
C PRO A 236 -38.86 -23.55 -18.41
N GLU A 237 -40.15 -23.37 -18.13
CA GLU A 237 -41.24 -24.16 -18.74
C GLU A 237 -41.30 -23.94 -20.26
N GLU A 238 -40.98 -22.74 -20.75
CA GLU A 238 -40.96 -22.45 -22.21
C GLU A 238 -39.85 -23.23 -22.88
N ILE A 239 -38.70 -23.43 -22.23
CA ILE A 239 -37.55 -24.16 -22.79
C ILE A 239 -37.87 -25.66 -22.96
N GLN A 240 -38.76 -26.23 -22.14
CA GLN A 240 -39.18 -27.63 -22.30
C GLN A 240 -39.84 -27.91 -23.64
N HIS A 241 -40.49 -26.91 -24.24
CA HIS A 241 -41.17 -27.01 -25.55
C HIS A 241 -40.23 -26.77 -26.74
N LEU A 242 -38.93 -26.55 -26.49
CA LEU A 242 -37.93 -26.41 -27.57
C LEU A 242 -37.94 -27.64 -28.49
N GLN A 243 -38.06 -27.41 -29.78
CA GLN A 243 -38.15 -28.49 -30.78
C GLN A 243 -36.75 -28.92 -31.24
N LEU A 244 -36.40 -30.16 -30.95
CA LEU A 244 -35.18 -30.82 -31.41
C LEU A 244 -35.46 -31.67 -32.65
N LYS A 245 -34.55 -31.63 -33.62
CA LYS A 245 -34.68 -32.45 -34.84
C LYS A 245 -33.94 -33.78 -34.59
N GLY A 246 -34.70 -34.85 -34.31
CA GLY A 246 -34.18 -36.20 -34.12
C GLY A 246 -33.88 -36.95 -35.39
N ALA A 247 -33.41 -38.20 -35.26
CA ALA A 247 -33.17 -39.12 -36.35
C ALA A 247 -34.44 -39.35 -37.17
N GLY A 248 -34.30 -39.31 -38.49
CA GLY A 248 -35.46 -39.45 -39.43
C GLY A 248 -36.28 -38.18 -39.61
N GLY A 249 -35.82 -37.01 -39.15
CA GLY A 249 -36.47 -35.72 -39.39
C GLY A 249 -37.69 -35.43 -38.52
N ARG A 250 -37.95 -36.23 -37.47
CA ARG A 250 -39.01 -35.99 -36.48
C ARG A 250 -38.63 -34.89 -35.53
N TYR A 251 -39.56 -34.01 -35.19
CA TYR A 251 -39.41 -33.02 -34.12
C TYR A 251 -39.80 -33.62 -32.78
N ILE A 252 -38.96 -33.41 -31.76
CA ILE A 252 -39.07 -33.96 -30.40
C ILE A 252 -38.93 -32.78 -29.46
N GLU A 253 -39.84 -32.64 -28.50
CA GLU A 253 -39.71 -31.61 -27.46
C GLU A 253 -38.57 -31.91 -26.50
N LEU A 254 -37.80 -30.90 -26.12
CA LEU A 254 -36.70 -31.03 -25.15
C LEU A 254 -37.15 -31.70 -23.83
N GLY A 255 -38.34 -31.39 -23.37
CA GLY A 255 -38.93 -32.00 -22.17
C GLY A 255 -39.12 -33.52 -22.21
N GLN A 256 -39.08 -34.14 -23.43
CA GLN A 256 -39.13 -35.59 -23.56
C GLN A 256 -37.79 -36.27 -23.29
N VAL A 257 -36.68 -35.55 -23.46
CA VAL A 257 -35.29 -36.06 -23.35
C VAL A 257 -34.51 -35.43 -22.23
N ALA A 258 -35.00 -34.34 -21.63
CA ALA A 258 -34.34 -33.62 -20.54
C ALA A 258 -35.38 -33.08 -19.53
N ASN A 259 -34.95 -32.96 -18.28
CA ASN A 259 -35.66 -32.24 -17.25
C ASN A 259 -35.11 -30.79 -17.19
N VAL A 260 -36.00 -29.81 -17.37
CA VAL A 260 -35.67 -28.39 -17.34
C VAL A 260 -36.24 -27.78 -16.08
N GLN A 261 -35.38 -27.26 -15.23
CA GLN A 261 -35.81 -26.67 -13.97
C GLN A 261 -34.91 -25.50 -13.55
N ALA A 262 -35.49 -24.49 -12.93
CA ALA A 262 -34.71 -23.47 -12.24
C ALA A 262 -34.13 -24.08 -10.96
N LYS A 263 -32.83 -23.95 -10.79
CA LYS A 263 -32.13 -24.35 -9.57
C LYS A 263 -30.98 -23.38 -9.26
N ASP A 264 -30.48 -23.48 -8.05
CA ASP A 264 -29.32 -22.70 -7.65
C ASP A 264 -28.06 -23.29 -8.27
N LYS A 265 -27.24 -22.42 -8.86
CA LYS A 265 -25.93 -22.79 -9.37
C LYS A 265 -25.07 -23.32 -8.22
N ARG A 266 -24.23 -24.29 -8.49
CA ARG A 266 -23.32 -24.83 -7.48
C ARG A 266 -22.46 -23.70 -6.90
N ALA A 267 -22.49 -23.55 -5.56
CA ALA A 267 -21.69 -22.55 -4.88
C ALA A 267 -20.19 -22.77 -5.16
N VAL A 268 -19.51 -21.70 -5.55
CA VAL A 268 -18.06 -21.68 -5.80
C VAL A 268 -17.31 -21.24 -4.56
N ALA A 269 -17.93 -20.35 -3.77
CA ALA A 269 -17.39 -19.83 -2.52
C ALA A 269 -18.49 -19.75 -1.45
N TYR A 270 -18.10 -19.94 -0.20
CA TYR A 270 -18.97 -19.80 0.96
C TYR A 270 -18.40 -18.73 1.87
N SER A 271 -19.26 -17.79 2.31
CA SER A 271 -18.92 -16.79 3.32
C SER A 271 -19.71 -17.07 4.62
N ARG A 272 -19.05 -16.93 5.75
CA ARG A 272 -19.67 -17.09 7.07
C ARG A 272 -19.10 -16.11 8.06
N VAL A 273 -19.97 -15.54 8.90
CA VAL A 273 -19.60 -14.67 10.01
C VAL A 273 -20.27 -15.20 11.28
N ASP A 274 -19.49 -15.42 12.33
CA ASP A 274 -19.94 -15.96 13.60
C ASP A 274 -20.76 -17.26 13.47
N GLY A 275 -20.37 -18.12 12.51
CA GLY A 275 -21.02 -19.38 12.22
C GLY A 275 -22.28 -19.29 11.36
N ASN A 276 -22.80 -18.10 11.07
CA ASN A 276 -23.95 -17.87 10.20
C ASN A 276 -23.49 -17.68 8.74
N GLU A 277 -24.30 -18.16 7.81
CA GLU A 277 -24.07 -17.90 6.39
C GLU A 277 -24.24 -16.40 6.11
N ALA A 278 -23.35 -15.86 5.27
CA ALA A 278 -23.28 -14.46 4.95
C ALA A 278 -22.96 -14.24 3.47
N VAL A 279 -23.34 -13.09 2.93
CA VAL A 279 -22.83 -12.57 1.66
C VAL A 279 -21.71 -11.58 1.97
N SER A 280 -20.54 -11.77 1.37
CA SER A 280 -19.39 -10.86 1.50
C SER A 280 -19.41 -9.82 0.39
N LEU A 281 -19.24 -8.57 0.79
CA LEU A 281 -19.06 -7.40 -0.08
C LEU A 281 -17.61 -6.93 0.11
N GLU A 282 -16.81 -7.06 -0.92
CA GLU A 282 -15.38 -6.72 -0.92
C GLU A 282 -15.18 -5.43 -1.71
N VAL A 283 -14.78 -4.36 -1.03
CA VAL A 283 -14.66 -3.02 -1.61
C VAL A 283 -13.21 -2.75 -1.99
N TYR A 284 -13.00 -2.38 -3.26
CA TYR A 284 -11.71 -2.05 -3.83
C TYR A 284 -11.61 -0.56 -4.11
N LYS A 285 -10.47 0.05 -3.78
CA LYS A 285 -10.23 1.47 -4.06
C LYS A 285 -9.76 1.70 -5.49
N ALA A 286 -10.03 2.88 -6.02
CA ALA A 286 -9.44 3.35 -7.26
C ALA A 286 -7.94 3.64 -7.07
N SER A 287 -7.17 3.46 -8.14
CA SER A 287 -5.73 3.75 -8.11
C SER A 287 -5.47 5.21 -7.72
N GLY A 288 -4.53 5.42 -6.80
CA GLY A 288 -4.22 6.74 -6.24
C GLY A 288 -5.25 7.33 -5.29
N ALA A 289 -6.38 6.65 -5.01
CA ALA A 289 -7.35 7.11 -4.02
C ALA A 289 -6.81 6.94 -2.59
N ASN A 290 -7.14 7.88 -1.70
CA ASN A 290 -6.79 7.80 -0.29
C ASN A 290 -7.64 6.73 0.41
N ILE A 291 -6.98 5.75 1.04
CA ILE A 291 -7.65 4.64 1.74
C ILE A 291 -8.59 5.14 2.83
N VAL A 292 -8.17 6.14 3.61
CA VAL A 292 -8.92 6.65 4.76
C VAL A 292 -10.19 7.35 4.30
N ASP A 293 -10.08 8.25 3.32
CA ASP A 293 -11.22 9.01 2.79
C ASP A 293 -12.21 8.10 2.07
N THR A 294 -11.70 7.11 1.30
CA THR A 294 -12.54 6.13 0.61
C THR A 294 -13.30 5.26 1.61
N ALA A 295 -12.60 4.77 2.65
CA ALA A 295 -13.22 3.97 3.70
C ALA A 295 -14.31 4.74 4.46
N ASP A 296 -14.07 6.02 4.78
CA ASP A 296 -15.08 6.89 5.41
C ASP A 296 -16.32 7.04 4.52
N GLY A 297 -16.12 7.25 3.23
CA GLY A 297 -17.22 7.29 2.26
C GLY A 297 -18.03 5.99 2.23
N VAL A 298 -17.35 4.84 2.20
CA VAL A 298 -17.99 3.52 2.23
C VAL A 298 -18.76 3.29 3.53
N LEU A 299 -18.18 3.62 4.68
CA LEU A 299 -18.84 3.49 5.97
C LEU A 299 -20.08 4.40 6.08
N GLN A 300 -20.02 5.59 5.50
CA GLN A 300 -21.20 6.49 5.42
C GLN A 300 -22.31 5.89 4.55
N GLN A 301 -21.99 5.28 3.41
CA GLN A 301 -22.97 4.57 2.58
C GLN A 301 -23.53 3.36 3.30
N LEU A 302 -22.70 2.64 4.05
CA LEU A 302 -23.12 1.51 4.87
C LEU A 302 -24.15 1.90 5.95
N GLU A 303 -23.97 3.05 6.61
CA GLU A 303 -24.96 3.57 7.56
C GLU A 303 -26.28 3.93 6.88
N THR A 304 -26.26 4.35 5.62
CA THR A 304 -27.45 4.59 4.82
C THR A 304 -28.14 3.26 4.48
N LEU A 305 -27.35 2.25 4.06
CA LEU A 305 -27.87 0.91 3.80
C LEU A 305 -28.52 0.28 5.04
N ARG A 306 -27.92 0.44 6.23
CA ARG A 306 -28.51 -0.04 7.50
C ARG A 306 -29.87 0.58 7.80
N LYS A 307 -30.10 1.83 7.39
CA LYS A 307 -31.40 2.52 7.56
C LYS A 307 -32.43 2.08 6.53
N ASP A 308 -31.98 1.92 5.27
CA ASP A 308 -32.85 1.56 4.16
C ASP A 308 -33.28 0.07 4.23
N TYR A 309 -32.42 -0.79 4.82
CA TYR A 309 -32.60 -2.23 4.92
C TYR A 309 -32.45 -2.73 6.36
N PRO A 310 -33.39 -2.44 7.26
CA PRO A 310 -33.30 -2.76 8.69
C PRO A 310 -33.34 -4.27 9.00
N ASP A 311 -33.82 -5.09 8.07
CA ASP A 311 -33.92 -6.55 8.25
C ASP A 311 -32.57 -7.26 7.99
N TYR A 312 -31.59 -6.53 7.48
CA TYR A 312 -30.25 -7.03 7.18
C TYR A 312 -29.22 -6.51 8.18
N VAL A 313 -28.35 -7.41 8.63
CA VAL A 313 -27.25 -7.06 9.54
C VAL A 313 -25.96 -6.95 8.74
N PHE A 314 -25.36 -5.76 8.73
CA PHE A 314 -24.10 -5.50 8.07
C PHE A 314 -22.99 -5.44 9.12
N THR A 315 -22.03 -6.37 9.02
CA THR A 315 -20.86 -6.45 9.89
C THR A 315 -19.61 -6.12 9.09
N VAL A 316 -18.87 -5.11 9.52
CA VAL A 316 -17.53 -4.83 8.95
C VAL A 316 -16.58 -5.86 9.52
N VAL A 317 -16.09 -6.77 8.68
CA VAL A 317 -15.20 -7.87 9.06
C VAL A 317 -13.74 -7.42 9.01
N TYR A 318 -13.41 -6.62 8.02
CA TYR A 318 -12.08 -6.09 7.82
C TYR A 318 -12.17 -4.63 7.37
N ASP A 319 -11.36 -3.77 7.98
CA ASP A 319 -11.21 -2.36 7.64
C ASP A 319 -9.71 -1.99 7.69
N GLN A 320 -9.12 -1.86 6.52
CA GLN A 320 -7.72 -1.50 6.38
C GLN A 320 -7.43 -0.07 6.86
N SER A 321 -8.43 0.83 6.74
CA SER A 321 -8.27 2.23 7.14
C SER A 321 -8.04 2.40 8.63
N HIS A 322 -8.60 1.52 9.46
CA HIS A 322 -8.41 1.54 10.91
C HIS A 322 -6.93 1.34 11.28
N PHE A 323 -6.29 0.32 10.69
CA PHE A 323 -4.87 0.06 10.91
C PHE A 323 -3.99 1.24 10.47
N VAL A 324 -4.32 1.85 9.32
CA VAL A 324 -3.58 2.99 8.77
C VAL A 324 -3.72 4.23 9.67
N ARG A 325 -4.94 4.52 10.16
CA ARG A 325 -5.19 5.62 11.12
C ARG A 325 -4.44 5.42 12.42
N ASP A 326 -4.48 4.21 12.95
CA ASP A 326 -3.77 3.88 14.19
C ASP A 326 -2.26 4.03 14.02
N SER A 327 -1.71 3.55 12.91
CA SER A 327 -0.29 3.69 12.58
C SER A 327 0.13 5.16 12.47
N LEU A 328 -0.66 5.99 11.78
CA LEU A 328 -0.40 7.43 11.67
C LEU A 328 -0.50 8.11 13.03
N SER A 329 -1.56 7.84 13.79
CA SER A 329 -1.75 8.38 15.14
C SER A 329 -0.61 7.98 16.09
N ASN A 330 -0.20 6.71 16.08
CA ASN A 330 0.91 6.21 16.88
C ASN A 330 2.23 6.85 16.47
N THR A 331 2.48 7.05 15.17
CA THR A 331 3.67 7.76 14.70
C THR A 331 3.68 9.20 15.18
N LEU A 332 2.57 9.92 15.09
CA LEU A 332 2.47 11.30 15.59
C LEU A 332 2.66 11.37 17.11
N LYS A 333 2.12 10.42 17.88
CA LYS A 333 2.38 10.31 19.32
C LYS A 333 3.86 10.06 19.62
N THR A 334 4.48 9.12 18.92
CA THR A 334 5.92 8.82 19.06
C THR A 334 6.78 10.04 18.73
N LEU A 335 6.42 10.80 17.68
CA LEU A 335 7.07 12.07 17.35
C LEU A 335 6.98 13.08 18.50
N LEU A 336 5.79 13.24 19.08
CA LEU A 336 5.55 14.17 20.18
C LEU A 336 6.28 13.73 21.46
N GLU A 337 6.20 12.46 21.81
CA GLU A 337 6.90 11.87 22.96
C GLU A 337 8.42 11.99 22.81
N GLY A 338 8.94 11.70 21.60
CA GLY A 338 10.35 11.87 21.25
C GLY A 338 10.79 13.33 21.39
N LEU A 339 10.00 14.28 20.88
CA LEU A 339 10.28 15.71 21.02
C LEU A 339 10.32 16.16 22.49
N VAL A 340 9.32 15.76 23.29
CA VAL A 340 9.24 16.11 24.71
C VAL A 340 10.40 15.49 25.49
N THR A 341 10.66 14.20 25.28
CA THR A 341 11.75 13.48 25.97
C THR A 341 13.11 14.08 25.64
N THR A 342 13.36 14.34 24.35
CA THR A 342 14.57 15.00 23.88
C THR A 342 14.70 16.41 24.46
N GLY A 343 13.63 17.19 24.46
CA GLY A 343 13.62 18.52 25.07
C GLY A 343 13.96 18.50 26.56
N LEU A 344 13.42 17.51 27.29
CA LEU A 344 13.73 17.30 28.70
C LEU A 344 15.21 16.95 28.94
N VAL A 345 15.72 15.97 28.16
CA VAL A 345 17.13 15.56 28.25
C VAL A 345 18.04 16.75 27.90
N LEU A 346 17.76 17.47 26.85
CA LEU A 346 18.52 18.66 26.46
C LEU A 346 18.48 19.75 27.54
N TYR A 347 17.32 19.97 28.15
CA TYR A 347 17.21 20.92 29.26
C TYR A 347 18.10 20.54 30.44
N LEU A 348 18.20 19.24 30.75
CA LEU A 348 19.07 18.74 31.81
C LEU A 348 20.56 18.90 31.49
N PHE A 349 20.97 18.62 30.26
CA PHE A 349 22.37 18.65 29.85
C PHE A 349 22.86 20.06 29.48
N LEU A 350 22.08 20.83 28.70
CA LEU A 350 22.47 22.18 28.27
C LEU A 350 22.15 23.27 29.32
N ARG A 351 21.45 22.90 30.42
CA ARG A 351 21.17 23.75 31.59
C ARG A 351 20.51 25.07 31.25
N GLY A 352 19.91 25.20 30.11
CA GLY A 352 19.32 26.43 29.65
C GLY A 352 18.01 26.22 28.87
N TRP A 353 16.93 26.83 29.34
CA TRP A 353 15.66 26.80 28.65
C TRP A 353 15.78 27.33 27.19
N LYS A 354 16.58 28.39 27.01
CA LYS A 354 16.81 29.01 25.69
C LYS A 354 17.53 28.06 24.72
N SER A 355 18.49 27.29 25.21
CA SER A 355 19.19 26.26 24.41
C SER A 355 18.26 25.16 23.96
N SER A 356 17.51 24.60 24.90
CA SER A 356 16.56 23.54 24.62
C SER A 356 15.48 23.97 23.64
N MET A 357 14.96 25.20 23.78
CA MET A 357 13.99 25.80 22.85
C MET A 357 14.51 25.90 21.42
N ALA A 358 15.80 26.24 21.22
CA ALA A 358 16.36 26.35 19.88
C ALA A 358 16.32 24.98 19.16
N VAL A 359 16.66 23.88 19.84
CA VAL A 359 16.60 22.53 19.28
C VAL A 359 15.14 22.07 19.15
N MET A 360 14.29 22.34 20.13
CA MET A 360 12.86 22.00 20.07
C MET A 360 12.13 22.66 18.90
N ILE A 361 12.59 23.82 18.42
CA ILE A 361 12.06 24.47 17.21
C ILE A 361 12.68 23.83 15.96
N ALA A 362 13.97 23.46 16.00
CA ALA A 362 14.66 22.90 14.85
C ALA A 362 14.07 21.55 14.40
N ILE A 363 13.72 20.68 15.34
CA ILE A 363 13.19 19.33 15.05
C ILE A 363 11.89 19.38 14.25
N PRO A 364 10.79 20.04 14.72
CA PRO A 364 9.56 20.14 13.94
C PRO A 364 9.76 20.83 12.59
N THR A 365 10.63 21.84 12.55
CA THR A 365 10.93 22.55 11.30
C THR A 365 11.56 21.62 10.26
N SER A 366 12.52 20.78 10.65
CA SER A 366 13.15 19.79 9.75
C SER A 366 12.15 18.74 9.30
N LEU A 367 11.29 18.26 10.21
CA LEU A 367 10.29 17.25 9.90
C LEU A 367 9.21 17.77 8.95
N ILE A 368 8.68 18.98 9.21
CA ILE A 368 7.68 19.59 8.34
C ILE A 368 8.27 19.87 6.95
N ALA A 369 9.54 20.27 6.87
CA ALA A 369 10.24 20.42 5.61
C ALA A 369 10.40 19.07 4.87
N THR A 370 10.57 17.97 5.60
CA THR A 370 10.62 16.62 5.04
C THR A 370 9.30 16.24 4.37
N PHE A 371 8.14 16.60 4.94
CA PHE A 371 6.84 16.36 4.30
C PHE A 371 6.74 17.04 2.92
N PHE A 372 7.28 18.25 2.78
CA PHE A 372 7.32 18.93 1.49
C PHE A 372 8.15 18.15 0.46
N LEU A 373 9.31 17.64 0.85
CA LEU A 373 10.15 16.83 -0.05
C LEU A 373 9.50 15.49 -0.40
N MET A 374 8.84 14.84 0.56
CA MET A 374 8.06 13.62 0.32
C MET A 374 6.96 13.85 -0.70
N TYR A 375 6.20 14.95 -0.56
CA TYR A 375 5.15 15.32 -1.49
C TYR A 375 5.69 15.56 -2.92
N LEU A 376 6.80 16.28 -3.05
CA LEU A 376 7.45 16.52 -4.35
C LEU A 376 7.98 15.22 -4.98
N ALA A 377 8.37 14.25 -4.16
CA ALA A 377 8.83 12.93 -4.62
C ALA A 377 7.67 11.98 -4.95
N GLY A 378 6.40 12.38 -4.76
CA GLY A 378 5.22 11.53 -4.96
C GLY A 378 5.09 10.41 -3.92
N PHE A 379 5.64 10.58 -2.72
CA PHE A 379 5.56 9.59 -1.66
C PHE A 379 4.24 9.69 -0.89
N THR A 380 3.81 8.56 -0.32
CA THR A 380 2.61 8.46 0.50
C THR A 380 2.97 8.25 1.98
N PHE A 381 2.05 8.56 2.88
CA PHE A 381 2.13 8.11 4.26
C PHE A 381 1.73 6.64 4.30
N ASN A 382 2.71 5.78 4.44
CA ASN A 382 2.54 4.34 4.52
C ASN A 382 3.44 3.78 5.63
N MET A 383 3.31 2.50 5.92
CA MET A 383 4.06 1.86 7.00
C MET A 383 5.57 2.10 6.88
N MET A 384 6.12 2.09 5.66
CA MET A 384 7.56 2.28 5.43
C MET A 384 8.00 3.72 5.67
N SER A 385 7.29 4.70 5.12
CA SER A 385 7.61 6.13 5.33
C SER A 385 7.41 6.56 6.78
N LEU A 386 6.36 6.03 7.46
CA LEU A 386 6.11 6.28 8.89
C LEU A 386 7.21 5.70 9.78
N MET A 387 7.69 4.48 9.49
CA MET A 387 8.85 3.90 10.19
C MET A 387 10.11 4.74 9.98
N GLY A 388 10.35 5.21 8.74
CA GLY A 388 11.47 6.11 8.44
C GLY A 388 11.40 7.40 9.26
N MET A 389 10.23 8.02 9.35
CA MET A 389 10.02 9.22 10.17
C MET A 389 10.24 8.96 11.67
N ALA A 390 9.73 7.85 12.19
CA ALA A 390 9.92 7.49 13.58
C ALA A 390 11.41 7.31 13.93
N LEU A 391 12.18 6.68 13.04
CA LEU A 391 13.64 6.55 13.21
C LEU A 391 14.36 7.89 13.12
N CYS A 392 13.90 8.79 12.26
CA CYS A 392 14.54 10.10 12.06
C CYS A 392 14.56 10.99 13.31
N ILE A 393 13.64 10.81 14.27
CA ILE A 393 13.55 11.68 15.47
C ILE A 393 14.89 11.74 16.21
N GLY A 394 15.51 10.58 16.42
CA GLY A 394 16.83 10.50 17.07
C GLY A 394 17.92 11.17 16.22
N ILE A 395 17.94 10.90 14.93
CA ILE A 395 18.97 11.42 13.99
C ILE A 395 18.85 12.94 13.82
N LEU A 396 17.63 13.48 13.70
CA LEU A 396 17.37 14.91 13.50
C LEU A 396 17.87 15.80 14.62
N VAL A 397 17.94 15.25 15.83
CA VAL A 397 18.36 15.98 17.03
C VAL A 397 19.87 16.19 17.06
N ASP A 398 20.63 15.20 16.62
CA ASP A 398 22.08 15.13 16.82
C ASP A 398 22.82 16.30 16.18
N ASP A 399 22.50 16.65 14.93
CA ASP A 399 23.12 17.78 14.21
C ASP A 399 22.96 19.09 14.97
N SER A 400 21.74 19.35 15.47
CA SER A 400 21.45 20.61 16.18
C SER A 400 22.05 20.64 17.60
N ILE A 401 22.16 19.48 18.26
CA ILE A 401 22.82 19.39 19.59
C ILE A 401 24.28 19.73 19.49
N VAL A 402 25.01 19.06 18.58
CA VAL A 402 26.45 19.23 18.42
C VAL A 402 26.81 20.67 18.06
N VAL A 403 26.03 21.29 17.16
CA VAL A 403 26.19 22.70 16.79
C VAL A 403 25.96 23.61 18.01
N LEU A 404 24.87 23.37 18.78
CA LEU A 404 24.51 24.22 19.89
C LEU A 404 25.49 24.08 21.07
N GLU A 405 25.93 22.86 21.37
CA GLU A 405 26.93 22.59 22.39
C GLU A 405 28.24 23.33 22.10
N ASN A 406 28.71 23.28 20.86
CA ASN A 406 29.93 24.00 20.49
C ASN A 406 29.75 25.53 20.55
N ILE A 407 28.58 26.06 20.14
CA ILE A 407 28.24 27.48 20.33
C ILE A 407 28.29 27.84 21.81
N HIS A 408 27.74 27.00 22.70
CA HIS A 408 27.76 27.20 24.15
C HIS A 408 29.20 27.22 24.69
N ARG A 409 30.07 26.33 24.23
CA ARG A 409 31.50 26.31 24.58
C ARG A 409 32.18 27.63 24.21
N PHE A 410 31.92 28.19 23.01
CA PHE A 410 32.47 29.47 22.60
C PHE A 410 31.93 30.65 23.42
N LEU A 411 30.66 30.61 23.83
CA LEU A 411 30.09 31.57 24.77
C LEU A 411 30.78 31.53 26.15
N ALA A 412 31.06 30.32 26.65
CA ALA A 412 31.79 30.13 27.93
C ALA A 412 33.22 30.68 27.85
N MET A 413 33.84 30.75 26.65
CA MET A 413 35.12 31.40 26.42
C MET A 413 35.03 32.93 26.37
N GLY A 414 33.86 33.53 26.61
CA GLY A 414 33.66 34.97 26.67
C GLY A 414 33.40 35.65 25.30
N LYS A 415 33.15 34.89 24.23
CA LYS A 415 32.84 35.47 22.91
C LYS A 415 31.43 36.01 22.85
N SER A 416 31.17 37.03 22.04
CA SER A 416 29.81 37.56 21.82
C SER A 416 28.94 36.50 21.13
N ALA A 417 27.63 36.55 21.36
CA ALA A 417 26.67 35.55 20.85
C ALA A 417 26.76 35.35 19.32
N ASP A 418 26.89 36.43 18.55
CA ASP A 418 26.97 36.36 17.09
C ASP A 418 28.28 35.70 16.64
N VAL A 419 29.44 36.02 17.29
CA VAL A 419 30.75 35.41 17.01
C VAL A 419 30.78 33.97 17.44
N ALA A 420 30.26 33.65 18.63
CA ALA A 420 30.17 32.29 19.15
C ALA A 420 29.32 31.39 18.22
N ALA A 421 28.21 31.91 17.70
CA ALA A 421 27.36 31.17 16.78
C ALA A 421 28.04 30.93 15.42
N GLU A 422 28.78 31.90 14.90
CA GLU A 422 29.51 31.78 13.61
C GLU A 422 30.72 30.85 13.73
N GLU A 423 31.59 31.09 14.70
CA GLU A 423 32.83 30.32 14.88
C GLU A 423 32.57 28.92 15.45
N GLY A 424 31.67 28.79 16.41
CA GLY A 424 31.30 27.50 16.99
C GLY A 424 30.70 26.54 15.95
N ARG A 425 29.84 27.03 15.07
CA ARG A 425 29.34 26.23 13.95
C ARG A 425 30.45 25.91 12.94
N ASN A 426 31.30 26.87 12.62
CA ASN A 426 32.36 26.67 11.61
C ASN A 426 33.37 25.61 12.02
N GLU A 427 33.74 25.55 13.31
CA GLU A 427 34.68 24.57 13.83
C GLU A 427 34.22 23.13 13.61
N ILE A 428 32.91 22.85 13.86
CA ILE A 428 32.35 21.50 13.76
C ILE A 428 31.64 21.24 12.43
N GLY A 429 31.57 22.23 11.54
CA GLY A 429 30.78 22.14 10.32
C GLY A 429 31.16 20.97 9.42
N MET A 430 32.45 20.65 9.29
CA MET A 430 32.90 19.49 8.52
C MET A 430 32.52 18.16 9.20
N ALA A 431 32.55 18.10 10.53
CA ALA A 431 32.16 16.91 11.27
C ALA A 431 30.65 16.65 11.13
N ALA A 432 29.82 17.69 11.25
CA ALA A 432 28.38 17.58 11.04
C ALA A 432 28.03 17.15 9.61
N ILE A 433 28.68 17.72 8.59
CA ILE A 433 28.50 17.26 7.20
C ILE A 433 28.89 15.79 7.05
N ALA A 434 30.02 15.38 7.65
CA ALA A 434 30.46 13.98 7.57
C ALA A 434 29.48 13.01 8.23
N MET A 435 28.89 13.38 9.38
CA MET A 435 27.86 12.58 10.05
C MET A 435 26.61 12.43 9.16
N THR A 436 26.06 13.54 8.69
CA THR A 436 24.87 13.52 7.81
C THR A 436 25.14 12.76 6.51
N LEU A 437 26.33 12.92 5.89
CA LEU A 437 26.70 12.15 4.70
C LEU A 437 26.87 10.67 5.00
N CYS A 438 27.31 10.29 6.20
CA CYS A 438 27.39 8.90 6.62
C CYS A 438 25.99 8.28 6.64
N ASP A 439 25.00 8.96 7.21
CA ASP A 439 23.61 8.51 7.21
C ASP A 439 23.05 8.40 5.78
N VAL A 440 23.29 9.41 4.94
CA VAL A 440 22.88 9.38 3.54
C VAL A 440 23.49 8.19 2.79
N VAL A 441 24.80 7.93 2.97
CA VAL A 441 25.50 6.81 2.32
C VAL A 441 24.96 5.45 2.77
N VAL A 442 24.47 5.34 4.00
CA VAL A 442 23.86 4.11 4.51
C VAL A 442 22.46 3.88 3.93
N PHE A 443 21.60 4.90 3.90
CA PHE A 443 20.21 4.76 3.51
C PHE A 443 19.94 4.94 2.00
N LEU A 444 20.75 5.73 1.30
CA LEU A 444 20.56 6.00 -0.12
C LEU A 444 20.65 4.74 -1.01
N PRO A 445 21.58 3.79 -0.80
CA PRO A 445 21.63 2.57 -1.60
C PRO A 445 20.34 1.74 -1.55
N ILE A 446 19.63 1.75 -0.41
CA ILE A 446 18.35 1.06 -0.26
C ILE A 446 17.33 1.60 -1.27
N ALA A 447 17.32 2.91 -1.49
CA ALA A 447 16.41 3.57 -2.43
C ALA A 447 16.67 3.21 -3.90
N PHE A 448 17.88 2.75 -4.23
CA PHE A 448 18.27 2.36 -5.58
C PHE A 448 18.23 0.84 -5.83
N MET A 449 17.83 0.04 -4.85
CA MET A 449 17.62 -1.39 -5.05
C MET A 449 16.45 -1.63 -6.01
N GLN A 450 16.72 -2.34 -7.12
CA GLN A 450 15.71 -2.62 -8.15
C GLN A 450 14.82 -3.83 -7.85
N SER A 451 15.09 -4.56 -6.77
CA SER A 451 14.24 -5.69 -6.35
C SER A 451 12.90 -5.21 -5.80
N ALA A 452 11.88 -6.10 -5.76
CA ALA A 452 10.59 -5.81 -5.13
C ALA A 452 10.78 -5.32 -3.68
N THR A 453 11.65 -6.00 -2.91
CA THR A 453 12.02 -5.58 -1.55
C THR A 453 12.61 -4.18 -1.53
N GLY A 454 13.47 -3.83 -2.50
CA GLY A 454 14.06 -2.49 -2.61
C GLY A 454 13.00 -1.42 -2.87
N GLN A 455 12.01 -1.70 -3.70
CA GLN A 455 10.92 -0.77 -3.97
C GLN A 455 10.08 -0.49 -2.71
N PHE A 456 9.81 -1.52 -1.89
CA PHE A 456 9.15 -1.34 -0.59
C PHE A 456 9.96 -0.42 0.33
N PHE A 457 11.27 -0.64 0.44
CA PHE A 457 12.13 0.15 1.34
C PHE A 457 12.57 1.49 0.75
N LYS A 458 12.29 1.78 -0.51
CA LYS A 458 12.64 3.05 -1.16
C LYS A 458 12.09 4.26 -0.41
N GLN A 459 10.80 4.22 -0.05
CA GLN A 459 10.19 5.34 0.67
C GLN A 459 10.73 5.48 2.09
N PHE A 460 11.05 4.36 2.77
CA PHE A 460 11.73 4.35 4.07
C PHE A 460 13.10 5.05 3.98
N GLY A 461 13.98 4.57 3.10
CA GLY A 461 15.35 5.11 2.98
C GLY A 461 15.37 6.57 2.52
N MET A 462 14.54 6.93 1.53
CA MET A 462 14.48 8.31 1.05
C MET A 462 13.88 9.28 2.06
N THR A 463 12.91 8.86 2.87
CA THR A 463 12.36 9.68 3.96
C THR A 463 13.46 10.04 4.96
N ILE A 464 14.31 9.08 5.32
CA ILE A 464 15.46 9.32 6.22
C ILE A 464 16.45 10.29 5.56
N VAL A 465 16.80 10.07 4.29
CA VAL A 465 17.69 10.95 3.54
C VAL A 465 17.15 12.39 3.48
N PHE A 466 15.88 12.57 3.18
CA PHE A 466 15.26 13.90 3.16
C PHE A 466 15.30 14.56 4.54
N ALA A 467 14.98 13.81 5.58
CA ALA A 467 14.95 14.32 6.94
C ALA A 467 16.35 14.74 7.42
N THR A 468 17.36 13.91 7.19
CA THR A 468 18.76 14.21 7.61
C THR A 468 19.33 15.38 6.84
N LEU A 469 19.09 15.50 5.54
CA LEU A 469 19.52 16.66 4.74
C LEU A 469 18.83 17.94 5.21
N MET A 470 17.54 17.90 5.53
CA MET A 470 16.84 19.07 6.08
C MET A 470 17.32 19.43 7.48
N SER A 471 17.66 18.45 8.32
CA SER A 471 18.29 18.67 9.62
C SER A 471 19.62 19.42 9.49
N LEU A 472 20.48 19.00 8.56
CA LEU A 472 21.74 19.67 8.30
C LEU A 472 21.54 21.13 7.89
N VAL A 473 20.59 21.42 7.00
CA VAL A 473 20.27 22.79 6.57
C VAL A 473 19.78 23.64 7.74
N VAL A 474 18.90 23.09 8.58
CA VAL A 474 18.36 23.75 9.78
C VAL A 474 19.47 23.99 10.80
N SER A 475 20.32 22.99 11.06
CA SER A 475 21.42 23.09 12.04
C SER A 475 22.50 24.11 11.63
N PHE A 476 22.63 24.40 10.32
CA PHE A 476 23.58 25.40 9.78
C PHE A 476 23.02 26.81 9.63
N THR A 477 21.70 26.95 9.73
CA THR A 477 21.03 28.24 9.50
C THR A 477 20.14 28.67 10.64
N LEU A 478 19.08 27.90 10.94
CA LEU A 478 18.09 28.25 11.95
C LEU A 478 18.70 28.15 13.38
N THR A 479 19.36 27.04 13.68
CA THR A 479 19.92 26.80 15.03
C THR A 479 20.94 27.86 15.44
N PRO A 480 21.97 28.23 14.63
CA PRO A 480 22.91 29.28 14.99
C PRO A 480 22.24 30.67 15.06
N MET A 481 21.27 30.94 14.19
CA MET A 481 20.52 32.20 14.22
C MET A 481 19.69 32.34 15.50
N LEU A 482 18.99 31.28 15.91
CA LEU A 482 18.25 31.27 17.19
C LEU A 482 19.19 31.40 18.39
N ALA A 483 20.32 30.67 18.40
CA ALA A 483 21.33 30.75 19.43
C ALA A 483 21.90 32.18 19.56
N SER A 484 22.25 32.83 18.46
CA SER A 484 22.76 34.21 18.47
C SER A 484 21.78 35.21 19.10
N ARG A 485 20.46 34.95 18.98
CA ARG A 485 19.42 35.80 19.57
C ARG A 485 19.11 35.47 21.02
N PHE A 486 19.05 34.19 21.35
CA PHE A 486 18.71 33.75 22.71
C PHE A 486 19.82 34.03 23.72
N TYR A 487 21.09 34.02 23.28
CA TYR A 487 22.24 34.28 24.15
C TYR A 487 22.75 35.72 24.15
N LYS A 488 22.03 36.66 23.49
CA LYS A 488 22.44 38.06 23.43
C LYS A 488 22.66 38.72 24.80
N ASN A 489 21.97 38.25 25.84
CA ASN A 489 22.07 38.71 27.22
C ASN A 489 22.95 37.80 28.09
N GLY A 490 23.77 36.94 27.49
CA GLY A 490 24.58 35.95 28.20
C GLY A 490 23.86 34.65 28.51
N VAL A 491 24.61 33.68 29.07
CA VAL A 491 24.10 32.38 29.51
C VAL A 491 23.60 32.54 30.94
N GLU A 492 22.33 32.30 31.19
CA GLU A 492 21.77 32.22 32.53
C GLU A 492 22.00 30.80 33.07
N GLU A 493 22.95 30.64 33.99
CA GLU A 493 23.10 29.35 34.68
C GLU A 493 21.99 29.18 35.73
N PRO A 494 21.26 28.08 35.70
CA PRO A 494 20.19 27.83 36.68
C PRO A 494 20.80 27.61 38.06
N LYS A 495 20.34 28.41 39.03
CA LYS A 495 20.80 28.35 40.42
C LYS A 495 19.87 27.43 41.23
N GLY A 496 20.42 26.35 41.84
CA GLY A 496 19.65 25.46 42.72
C GLY A 496 20.43 24.24 43.24
N LYS A 497 20.02 23.68 44.39
CA LYS A 497 20.66 22.49 44.99
C LYS A 497 20.67 21.25 44.06
N LEU A 498 19.69 21.13 43.16
CA LEU A 498 19.61 20.04 42.19
C LEU A 498 20.75 20.16 41.17
N TRP A 499 21.00 21.36 40.68
CA TRP A 499 22.03 21.63 39.68
C TRP A 499 23.44 21.41 40.24
N HIS A 500 23.71 21.81 41.50
CA HIS A 500 24.99 21.52 42.17
C HIS A 500 25.22 20.01 42.34
N ARG A 501 24.18 19.20 42.55
CA ARG A 501 24.32 17.72 42.58
C ARG A 501 24.63 17.14 41.22
N LEU A 502 23.98 17.65 40.18
CA LEU A 502 24.25 17.24 38.80
C LEU A 502 25.69 17.62 38.38
N ASP A 503 26.15 18.82 38.74
CA ASP A 503 27.54 19.26 38.51
C ASP A 503 28.56 18.34 39.17
N SER A 504 28.33 17.99 40.44
CA SER A 504 29.21 17.08 41.17
C SER A 504 29.23 15.67 40.59
N PHE A 505 28.08 15.18 40.13
CA PHE A 505 27.96 13.88 39.46
C PHE A 505 28.68 13.88 38.10
N GLU A 506 28.47 14.92 37.30
CA GLU A 506 29.12 15.10 35.99
C GLU A 506 30.64 15.19 36.15
N ALA A 507 31.14 16.04 37.07
CA ALA A 507 32.56 16.16 37.35
C ALA A 507 33.20 14.83 37.80
N GLN A 508 32.50 14.07 38.68
CA GLN A 508 32.97 12.75 39.09
C GLN A 508 32.98 11.74 37.93
N THR A 509 31.99 11.81 37.05
CA THR A 509 31.90 10.93 35.88
C THR A 509 33.02 11.24 34.89
N ILE A 510 33.27 12.52 34.59
CA ILE A 510 34.38 12.97 33.73
C ILE A 510 35.71 12.53 34.32
N ALA A 511 35.94 12.70 35.63
CA ALA A 511 37.19 12.28 36.28
C ALA A 511 37.41 10.76 36.20
N LYS A 512 36.35 9.95 36.38
CA LYS A 512 36.44 8.50 36.21
C LYS A 512 36.71 8.10 34.75
N TYR A 513 36.08 8.79 33.83
CA TYR A 513 36.28 8.58 32.40
C TYR A 513 37.70 8.91 31.96
N ASP A 514 38.26 10.04 32.41
CA ASP A 514 39.66 10.44 32.12
C ASP A 514 40.65 9.38 32.59
N VAL A 515 40.47 8.85 33.81
CA VAL A 515 41.30 7.76 34.34
C VAL A 515 41.19 6.49 33.50
N LEU A 516 39.96 6.14 33.09
CA LEU A 516 39.72 4.97 32.23
C LEU A 516 40.36 5.16 30.85
N LEU A 517 40.15 6.32 30.25
CA LEU A 517 40.68 6.67 28.92
C LEU A 517 42.22 6.62 28.92
N ARG A 518 42.88 7.18 29.92
CA ARG A 518 44.36 7.11 30.05
C ARG A 518 44.82 5.65 30.13
N LYS A 519 44.16 4.81 30.94
CA LYS A 519 44.48 3.36 31.00
C LYS A 519 44.29 2.64 29.67
N CYS A 520 43.27 3.00 28.90
CA CYS A 520 43.01 2.43 27.58
C CYS A 520 44.09 2.84 26.57
N ILE A 521 44.52 4.12 26.60
CA ILE A 521 45.57 4.67 25.72
C ILE A 521 46.94 4.06 26.07
N GLU A 522 47.23 3.89 27.38
CA GLU A 522 48.50 3.28 27.83
C GLU A 522 48.62 1.79 27.44
N LYS A 523 47.48 1.07 27.35
CA LYS A 523 47.47 -0.39 27.11
C LYS A 523 46.54 -0.76 25.97
N PRO A 524 46.73 -0.24 24.75
CA PRO A 524 45.77 -0.41 23.64
C PRO A 524 45.59 -1.89 23.23
N LYS A 525 46.68 -2.69 23.29
CA LYS A 525 46.63 -4.12 22.96
C LYS A 525 45.71 -4.91 23.89
N LYS A 526 45.66 -4.55 25.20
CA LYS A 526 44.77 -5.22 26.14
C LYS A 526 43.30 -4.85 25.91
N LEU A 527 43.04 -3.60 25.53
CA LEU A 527 41.72 -3.13 25.16
C LEU A 527 41.19 -3.87 23.92
N VAL A 528 41.98 -3.91 22.86
CA VAL A 528 41.63 -4.62 21.62
C VAL A 528 41.38 -6.11 21.90
N LEU A 529 42.23 -6.76 22.68
CA LEU A 529 42.07 -8.17 23.06
C LEU A 529 40.77 -8.39 23.87
N GLY A 530 40.45 -7.47 24.79
CA GLY A 530 39.22 -7.51 25.57
C GLY A 530 37.95 -7.37 24.70
N VAL A 531 37.97 -6.44 23.76
CA VAL A 531 36.85 -6.23 22.80
C VAL A 531 36.68 -7.46 21.91
N LEU A 532 37.79 -8.03 21.39
CA LEU A 532 37.73 -9.23 20.55
C LEU A 532 37.24 -10.46 21.34
N ALA A 533 37.66 -10.58 22.63
CA ALA A 533 37.15 -11.65 23.49
C ALA A 533 35.64 -11.49 23.77
N ALA A 534 35.17 -10.27 24.07
CA ALA A 534 33.74 -10.01 24.24
C ALA A 534 32.94 -10.30 22.95
N PHE A 535 33.47 -9.93 21.78
CA PHE A 535 32.85 -10.25 20.51
C PHE A 535 32.80 -11.78 20.26
N ALA A 536 33.90 -12.47 20.53
CA ALA A 536 33.93 -13.94 20.40
C ALA A 536 32.92 -14.64 21.33
N VAL A 537 32.76 -14.13 22.56
CA VAL A 537 31.74 -14.62 23.52
C VAL A 537 30.34 -14.36 22.96
N ALA A 538 30.06 -13.17 22.45
CA ALA A 538 28.76 -12.83 21.85
C ALA A 538 28.43 -13.75 20.66
N VAL A 539 29.39 -13.97 19.76
CA VAL A 539 29.22 -14.88 18.62
C VAL A 539 29.03 -16.35 19.08
N ALA A 540 29.73 -16.77 20.16
CA ALA A 540 29.57 -18.12 20.70
C ALA A 540 28.21 -18.36 21.39
N LEU A 541 27.52 -17.30 21.84
CA LEU A 541 26.17 -17.39 22.43
C LEU A 541 25.07 -17.63 21.40
N VAL A 542 25.28 -17.20 20.14
CA VAL A 542 24.29 -17.39 19.06
C VAL A 542 23.94 -18.86 18.81
N PRO A 543 24.91 -19.80 18.64
CA PRO A 543 24.60 -21.22 18.44
C PRO A 543 24.03 -21.91 19.69
N LEU A 544 24.17 -21.29 20.88
CA LEU A 544 23.62 -21.81 22.14
C LEU A 544 22.14 -21.43 22.35
N GLY A 545 21.54 -20.66 21.43
CA GLY A 545 20.13 -20.26 21.51
C GLY A 545 19.80 -19.34 22.70
N ILE A 546 20.80 -18.62 23.24
CA ILE A 546 20.64 -17.72 24.38
C ILE A 546 20.38 -16.28 23.89
N VAL A 547 20.60 -16.02 22.60
CA VAL A 547 20.27 -14.76 21.89
C VAL A 547 19.57 -15.12 20.60
#